data_8461c80865b663274378be3faeb04462
#
_entry.id   8461c80865b663274378be3faeb04462
#
_cell.length_a   1.000
_cell.length_b   1.000
_cell.length_c   1.000
_cell.angle_alpha   90.00
_cell.angle_beta   90.00
_cell.angle_gamma   90.00
#
_symmetry.space_group_name_H-M   'P 1'
#
loop_
_entity.id
_entity.type
_entity.pdbx_description
1 polymer ?
#
loop_
_entity_poly.entity_id
_entity_poly.type
_entity_poly.pdbx_seq_one_letter_code
_entity_poly.pdbx_strand_id
1 'polypeptide(L)'
;MDFYNTLTKKKEKFEPIDKNEIKMYSCGPTVYNYAHIGNLRTYIFMDILSKTIRKNGYNLKHVMNITDVGHLTSDSDEGEDKMQKAAEKEHKSPYEIADFYTKAFLRDLGKLNIRQPDIIAKATDHIPEMIEYVQKIMDNGYAYETSKGLYFDISKLSSYGILSGKKLEGEKAGSRVEVDEEKKNPFDFAIWKKAPKNHIMQWDSPWGKSYPGWHIECSAMSNKYLGEQFDIHTGGVDHIPIHHENEIAQSIGYSGKIPANYWMHGEFLLVDNGKMSKSLGNVYTISDLEEKGFDALDYRYFCLNSNYRRKLNFTFEGLRGAQKGLDRLRNCVKAHYSSNNNVDKKEIDSYREKFINAMNDDLDSPKALSIIWEIARKDKKSKQYADLIGEMDEVMGIDISMEKILKREEEAERKLRDSLDVDIKKLICEREVARKHKEWEKADNIRNELERRGILVKDTKSGIKIEKIIKSPKEKEVEESR
;
A
#
# COMPACT_ATOMS: atom_id res chain seq x y z
N MET A 1 19.70 6.59 -9.93
CA MET A 1 18.55 6.85 -9.03
C MET A 1 19.06 7.69 -7.87
N ASP A 2 18.28 8.68 -7.45
CA ASP A 2 18.55 9.50 -6.29
C ASP A 2 17.34 9.41 -5.37
N PHE A 3 17.56 9.13 -4.07
CA PHE A 3 16.49 8.98 -3.10
C PHE A 3 16.71 9.90 -1.90
N TYR A 4 15.63 10.42 -1.35
CA TYR A 4 15.71 11.13 -0.09
C TYR A 4 15.89 10.12 1.05
N ASN A 5 17.01 10.25 1.75
CA ASN A 5 17.35 9.42 2.90
C ASN A 5 17.00 10.15 4.20
N THR A 6 16.07 9.61 4.97
CA THR A 6 15.65 10.21 6.25
C THR A 6 16.79 10.24 7.27
N LEU A 7 17.71 9.26 7.21
CA LEU A 7 18.85 9.17 8.13
C LEU A 7 19.80 10.37 7.97
N THR A 8 20.12 10.74 6.71
CA THR A 8 21.02 11.85 6.39
C THR A 8 20.28 13.17 6.17
N LYS A 9 18.93 13.12 6.01
CA LYS A 9 18.06 14.25 5.69
C LYS A 9 18.41 14.92 4.35
N LYS A 10 18.93 14.14 3.40
CA LYS A 10 19.36 14.61 2.07
C LYS A 10 18.85 13.69 0.98
N LYS A 11 18.73 14.23 -0.23
CA LYS A 11 18.59 13.43 -1.44
C LYS A 11 20.01 13.01 -1.88
N GLU A 12 20.19 11.71 -2.02
CA GLU A 12 21.49 11.10 -2.26
C GLU A 12 21.41 10.13 -3.44
N LYS A 13 22.52 10.02 -4.16
CA LYS A 13 22.68 9.00 -5.18
C LYS A 13 22.61 7.62 -4.55
N PHE A 14 21.74 6.77 -5.07
CA PHE A 14 21.61 5.41 -4.59
C PHE A 14 22.81 4.56 -5.03
N GLU A 15 23.50 4.01 -4.05
CA GLU A 15 24.63 3.10 -4.22
C GLU A 15 24.33 1.82 -3.46
N PRO A 16 24.00 0.71 -4.16
CA PRO A 16 23.68 -0.56 -3.49
C PRO A 16 24.91 -1.19 -2.87
N ILE A 17 24.73 -1.92 -1.78
CA ILE A 17 25.77 -2.72 -1.11
C ILE A 17 26.28 -3.79 -2.06
N ASP A 18 25.36 -4.49 -2.72
CA ASP A 18 25.66 -5.45 -3.79
C ASP A 18 24.99 -4.99 -5.09
N LYS A 19 25.76 -4.82 -6.15
CA LYS A 19 25.23 -4.42 -7.47
C LYS A 19 24.38 -5.51 -8.13
N ASN A 20 24.51 -6.77 -7.68
CA ASN A 20 23.78 -7.91 -8.24
C ASN A 20 22.40 -8.08 -7.58
N GLU A 21 22.24 -7.68 -6.33
CA GLU A 21 20.99 -7.82 -5.58
C GLU A 21 20.79 -6.65 -4.61
N ILE A 22 19.77 -5.84 -4.85
CA ILE A 22 19.31 -4.84 -3.89
C ILE A 22 18.42 -5.52 -2.86
N LYS A 23 18.61 -5.18 -1.59
CA LYS A 23 17.86 -5.73 -0.47
C LYS A 23 16.99 -4.65 0.17
N MET A 24 15.69 -4.88 0.24
CA MET A 24 14.71 -3.95 0.80
C MET A 24 13.83 -4.62 1.86
N TYR A 25 13.71 -3.98 3.01
CA TYR A 25 12.74 -4.34 4.04
C TYR A 25 11.65 -3.27 4.14
N SER A 26 10.40 -3.70 4.24
CA SER A 26 9.25 -2.81 4.40
C SER A 26 8.46 -3.21 5.62
N CYS A 27 8.18 -2.25 6.52
CA CYS A 27 7.26 -2.48 7.62
C CYS A 27 5.86 -2.80 7.09
N GLY A 28 5.37 -3.98 7.44
CA GLY A 28 4.04 -4.46 7.09
C GLY A 28 2.97 -4.05 8.11
N PRO A 29 1.74 -4.53 7.97
CA PRO A 29 0.64 -4.18 8.85
C PRO A 29 0.64 -4.99 10.15
N THR A 30 0.08 -4.40 11.21
CA THR A 30 -0.43 -5.14 12.35
C THR A 30 -1.86 -5.59 12.04
N VAL A 31 -2.10 -6.91 11.99
CA VAL A 31 -3.31 -7.51 11.39
C VAL A 31 -4.41 -7.77 12.42
N TYR A 32 -4.83 -6.75 13.14
CA TYR A 32 -5.99 -6.79 14.06
C TYR A 32 -7.22 -6.07 13.50
N ASN A 33 -7.11 -5.43 12.32
CA ASN A 33 -8.19 -4.71 11.65
C ASN A 33 -7.86 -4.52 10.17
N TYR A 34 -8.84 -4.09 9.36
CA TYR A 34 -8.61 -3.70 7.97
C TYR A 34 -7.59 -2.56 7.87
N ALA A 35 -6.73 -2.64 6.87
CA ALA A 35 -5.86 -1.53 6.50
C ALA A 35 -6.72 -0.39 5.93
N HIS A 36 -6.55 0.82 6.47
CA HIS A 36 -7.23 2.00 5.93
C HIS A 36 -6.43 2.64 4.80
N ILE A 37 -7.09 3.53 4.05
CA ILE A 37 -6.47 4.20 2.89
C ILE A 37 -5.16 4.93 3.24
N GLY A 38 -5.02 5.46 4.46
CA GLY A 38 -3.75 6.06 4.91
C GLY A 38 -2.59 5.07 4.97
N ASN A 39 -2.82 3.85 5.50
CA ASN A 39 -1.80 2.79 5.46
C ASN A 39 -1.49 2.38 4.02
N LEU A 40 -2.52 2.18 3.20
CA LEU A 40 -2.38 1.72 1.82
C LEU A 40 -1.61 2.72 0.94
N ARG A 41 -1.64 4.02 1.24
CA ARG A 41 -0.79 5.02 0.59
C ARG A 41 0.70 4.70 0.75
N THR A 42 1.11 4.27 1.94
CA THR A 42 2.51 3.88 2.20
C THR A 42 2.89 2.65 1.38
N TYR A 43 2.01 1.66 1.25
CA TYR A 43 2.28 0.48 0.41
C TYR A 43 2.29 0.81 -1.10
N ILE A 44 1.51 1.79 -1.56
CA ILE A 44 1.61 2.31 -2.93
C ILE A 44 3.01 2.91 -3.17
N PHE A 45 3.52 3.71 -2.24
CA PHE A 45 4.89 4.24 -2.30
C PHE A 45 5.94 3.13 -2.37
N MET A 46 5.86 2.12 -1.51
CA MET A 46 6.78 0.98 -1.48
C MET A 46 6.75 0.19 -2.79
N ASP A 47 5.58 0.04 -3.40
CA ASP A 47 5.40 -0.61 -4.70
C ASP A 47 6.06 0.19 -5.84
N ILE A 48 5.86 1.51 -5.86
CA ILE A 48 6.50 2.39 -6.84
C ILE A 48 8.02 2.34 -6.72
N LEU A 49 8.56 2.33 -5.51
CA LEU A 49 10.00 2.17 -5.26
C LEU A 49 10.49 0.82 -5.81
N SER A 50 9.84 -0.27 -5.42
CA SER A 50 10.17 -1.63 -5.88
C SER A 50 10.14 -1.74 -7.41
N LYS A 51 9.09 -1.22 -8.06
CA LYS A 51 8.95 -1.23 -9.52
C LYS A 51 9.99 -0.35 -10.21
N THR A 52 10.32 0.81 -9.64
CA THR A 52 11.36 1.71 -10.17
C THR A 52 12.74 1.04 -10.13
N ILE A 53 13.10 0.41 -9.02
CA ILE A 53 14.37 -0.32 -8.89
C ILE A 53 14.46 -1.43 -9.95
N ARG A 54 13.40 -2.25 -10.09
CA ARG A 54 13.34 -3.34 -11.08
C ARG A 54 13.36 -2.81 -12.53
N LYS A 55 12.70 -1.68 -12.82
CA LYS A 55 12.69 -1.05 -14.14
C LYS A 55 14.06 -0.51 -14.54
N ASN A 56 14.91 -0.15 -13.58
CA ASN A 56 16.31 0.19 -13.80
C ASN A 56 17.22 -1.05 -13.98
N GLY A 57 16.67 -2.25 -14.05
CA GLY A 57 17.38 -3.48 -14.33
C GLY A 57 18.03 -4.15 -13.12
N TYR A 58 17.76 -3.69 -11.90
CA TYR A 58 18.28 -4.32 -10.70
C TYR A 58 17.44 -5.52 -10.27
N ASN A 59 18.10 -6.56 -9.79
CA ASN A 59 17.43 -7.59 -9.01
C ASN A 59 17.11 -7.04 -7.61
N LEU A 60 15.89 -7.24 -7.14
CA LEU A 60 15.42 -6.74 -5.83
C LEU A 60 14.89 -7.90 -5.01
N LYS A 61 15.46 -8.12 -3.83
CA LYS A 61 14.92 -8.97 -2.78
C LYS A 61 14.14 -8.12 -1.80
N HIS A 62 12.81 -8.18 -1.89
CA HIS A 62 11.90 -7.40 -1.05
C HIS A 62 11.25 -8.27 0.02
N VAL A 63 11.45 -7.91 1.28
CA VAL A 63 10.87 -8.57 2.46
C VAL A 63 9.89 -7.61 3.13
N MET A 64 8.73 -8.13 3.54
CA MET A 64 7.73 -7.40 4.34
C MET A 64 7.25 -8.29 5.49
N ASN A 65 7.15 -7.74 6.69
CA ASN A 65 6.56 -8.48 7.80
C ASN A 65 5.03 -8.43 7.77
N ILE A 66 4.43 -9.37 8.50
CA ILE A 66 3.07 -9.31 9.03
C ILE A 66 3.19 -9.42 10.54
N THR A 67 2.81 -8.37 11.25
CA THR A 67 2.73 -8.38 12.71
C THR A 67 1.43 -9.05 13.13
N ASP A 68 1.51 -10.34 13.35
CA ASP A 68 0.41 -11.24 13.74
C ASP A 68 0.55 -11.73 15.18
N VAL A 69 1.35 -11.08 15.99
CA VAL A 69 1.49 -11.27 17.44
C VAL A 69 0.74 -10.19 18.22
N GLY A 70 0.52 -10.42 19.50
CA GLY A 70 -0.16 -9.47 20.39
C GLY A 70 0.58 -8.14 20.49
N HIS A 71 -0.20 -7.06 20.44
CA HIS A 71 0.31 -5.69 20.40
C HIS A 71 -0.44 -4.79 21.35
N LEU A 72 0.30 -4.05 22.19
CA LEU A 72 -0.30 -3.09 23.12
C LEU A 72 -0.85 -1.85 22.38
N THR A 73 -1.82 -1.19 22.99
CA THR A 73 -2.53 -0.05 22.39
C THR A 73 -1.69 1.21 22.24
N SER A 74 -0.66 1.36 23.08
CA SER A 74 0.26 2.51 23.03
C SER A 74 1.63 2.14 22.49
N ASP A 75 2.27 3.09 21.80
CA ASP A 75 3.66 2.96 21.34
C ASP A 75 4.67 3.04 22.52
N SER A 76 4.19 3.30 23.73
CA SER A 76 4.96 3.38 24.98
C SER A 76 4.96 2.09 25.79
N ASP A 77 4.68 0.95 25.16
CA ASP A 77 4.67 -0.37 25.81
C ASP A 77 3.59 -0.59 26.87
N GLU A 78 2.53 0.23 26.88
CA GLU A 78 1.43 0.18 27.84
C GLU A 78 0.07 0.00 27.16
N GLY A 79 -0.93 -0.49 27.91
CA GLY A 79 -2.29 -0.63 27.47
C GLY A 79 -2.71 -2.06 27.16
N GLU A 80 -3.93 -2.21 26.65
CA GLU A 80 -4.52 -3.51 26.30
C GLU A 80 -3.95 -4.06 24.98
N ASP A 81 -3.87 -5.37 24.85
CA ASP A 81 -3.49 -6.02 23.59
C ASP A 81 -4.57 -5.84 22.52
N LYS A 82 -4.17 -5.25 21.39
CA LYS A 82 -5.06 -4.98 20.23
C LYS A 82 -5.62 -6.25 19.61
N MET A 83 -4.81 -7.31 19.53
CA MET A 83 -5.21 -8.59 18.95
C MET A 83 -6.20 -9.30 19.87
N GLN A 84 -5.92 -9.35 21.17
CA GLN A 84 -6.82 -9.94 22.15
C GLN A 84 -8.16 -9.20 22.20
N LYS A 85 -8.14 -7.86 22.18
CA LYS A 85 -9.36 -7.05 22.15
C LYS A 85 -10.19 -7.28 20.88
N ALA A 86 -9.55 -7.43 19.73
CA ALA A 86 -10.22 -7.76 18.47
C ALA A 86 -10.82 -9.17 18.53
N ALA A 87 -10.10 -10.14 19.09
CA ALA A 87 -10.52 -11.51 19.26
C ALA A 87 -11.76 -11.62 20.17
N GLU A 88 -11.77 -10.94 21.30
CA GLU A 88 -12.91 -10.88 22.23
C GLU A 88 -14.14 -10.26 21.56
N LYS A 89 -13.96 -9.15 20.83
CA LYS A 89 -15.05 -8.45 20.13
C LYS A 89 -15.69 -9.30 19.03
N GLU A 90 -14.87 -10.07 18.31
CA GLU A 90 -15.34 -10.89 17.18
C GLU A 90 -15.63 -12.35 17.57
N HIS A 91 -15.45 -12.71 18.85
CA HIS A 91 -15.61 -14.09 19.36
C HIS A 91 -14.75 -15.11 18.58
N LYS A 92 -13.52 -14.74 18.27
CA LYS A 92 -12.53 -15.54 17.55
C LYS A 92 -11.23 -15.63 18.34
N SER A 93 -10.37 -16.58 18.00
CA SER A 93 -9.00 -16.60 18.52
C SER A 93 -8.15 -15.49 17.88
N PRO A 94 -7.10 -15.00 18.57
CA PRO A 94 -6.16 -14.03 17.98
C PRO A 94 -5.54 -14.52 16.66
N TYR A 95 -5.29 -15.82 16.52
CA TYR A 95 -4.75 -16.42 15.29
C TYR A 95 -5.76 -16.36 14.12
N GLU A 96 -7.05 -16.60 14.37
CA GLU A 96 -8.10 -16.47 13.36
C GLU A 96 -8.27 -15.00 12.92
N ILE A 97 -8.18 -14.05 13.85
CA ILE A 97 -8.18 -12.62 13.57
C ILE A 97 -7.01 -12.26 12.66
N ALA A 98 -5.79 -12.68 13.04
CA ALA A 98 -4.59 -12.40 12.27
C ALA A 98 -4.66 -12.97 10.85
N ASP A 99 -5.11 -14.21 10.68
CA ASP A 99 -5.26 -14.85 9.36
C ASP A 99 -6.32 -14.12 8.50
N PHE A 100 -7.46 -13.78 9.09
CA PHE A 100 -8.54 -13.07 8.40
C PHE A 100 -8.08 -11.70 7.87
N TYR A 101 -7.46 -10.86 8.71
CA TYR A 101 -7.01 -9.54 8.30
C TYR A 101 -5.77 -9.57 7.43
N THR A 102 -4.90 -10.56 7.56
CA THR A 102 -3.81 -10.81 6.60
C THR A 102 -4.35 -11.06 5.21
N LYS A 103 -5.33 -11.96 5.06
CA LYS A 103 -5.98 -12.24 3.76
C LYS A 103 -6.67 -11.00 3.19
N ALA A 104 -7.35 -10.22 4.05
CA ALA A 104 -7.98 -8.96 3.64
C ALA A 104 -6.94 -7.95 3.13
N PHE A 105 -5.83 -7.78 3.84
CA PHE A 105 -4.74 -6.90 3.44
C PHE A 105 -4.13 -7.30 2.08
N LEU A 106 -3.80 -8.58 1.90
CA LEU A 106 -3.23 -9.07 0.64
C LEU A 106 -4.20 -8.91 -0.55
N ARG A 107 -5.51 -9.08 -0.32
CA ARG A 107 -6.53 -8.79 -1.32
C ARG A 107 -6.56 -7.32 -1.69
N ASP A 108 -6.47 -6.40 -0.73
CA ASP A 108 -6.47 -4.96 -0.97
C ASP A 108 -5.20 -4.50 -1.70
N LEU A 109 -4.02 -5.10 -1.40
CA LEU A 109 -2.81 -4.91 -2.20
C LEU A 109 -3.03 -5.33 -3.67
N GLY A 110 -3.67 -6.48 -3.90
CA GLY A 110 -4.00 -6.94 -5.25
C GLY A 110 -4.91 -5.97 -6.01
N LYS A 111 -5.97 -5.46 -5.35
CA LYS A 111 -6.88 -4.45 -5.94
C LYS A 111 -6.15 -3.16 -6.32
N LEU A 112 -5.12 -2.80 -5.57
CA LEU A 112 -4.28 -1.62 -5.82
C LEU A 112 -3.13 -1.87 -6.80
N ASN A 113 -3.05 -3.03 -7.45
CA ASN A 113 -1.92 -3.44 -8.30
C ASN A 113 -0.55 -3.33 -7.62
N ILE A 114 -0.52 -3.52 -6.30
CA ILE A 114 0.71 -3.57 -5.54
C ILE A 114 1.33 -4.95 -5.72
N ARG A 115 2.58 -4.99 -6.20
CA ARG A 115 3.35 -6.23 -6.32
C ARG A 115 3.60 -6.80 -4.92
N GLN A 116 3.27 -8.06 -4.72
CA GLN A 116 3.61 -8.73 -3.47
C GLN A 116 5.13 -8.75 -3.28
N PRO A 117 5.62 -8.53 -2.04
CA PRO A 117 7.01 -8.76 -1.69
C PRO A 117 7.46 -10.18 -2.04
N ASP A 118 8.75 -10.37 -2.27
CA ASP A 118 9.30 -11.68 -2.57
C ASP A 118 9.20 -12.61 -1.34
N ILE A 119 9.24 -12.02 -0.13
CA ILE A 119 9.05 -12.73 1.14
C ILE A 119 8.06 -11.95 2.01
N ILE A 120 7.02 -12.64 2.48
CA ILE A 120 6.09 -12.16 3.51
C ILE A 120 6.41 -12.94 4.78
N ALA A 121 6.95 -12.26 5.80
CA ALA A 121 7.42 -12.85 7.04
C ALA A 121 6.42 -12.61 8.17
N LYS A 122 5.76 -13.65 8.68
CA LYS A 122 4.87 -13.54 9.85
C LYS A 122 5.67 -13.55 11.14
N ALA A 123 5.35 -12.67 12.08
CA ALA A 123 6.04 -12.59 13.37
C ALA A 123 5.92 -13.91 14.16
N THR A 124 4.73 -14.55 14.13
CA THR A 124 4.51 -15.85 14.81
C THR A 124 5.40 -16.98 14.29
N ASP A 125 5.83 -16.93 13.03
CA ASP A 125 6.71 -17.93 12.42
C ASP A 125 8.20 -17.69 12.75
N HIS A 126 8.53 -16.61 13.49
CA HIS A 126 9.91 -16.15 13.73
C HIS A 126 10.26 -15.96 15.21
N ILE A 127 9.50 -16.57 16.11
CA ILE A 127 9.74 -16.48 17.56
C ILE A 127 11.15 -16.98 17.95
N PRO A 128 11.65 -18.10 17.43
CA PRO A 128 13.01 -18.56 17.76
C PRO A 128 14.09 -17.55 17.37
N GLU A 129 13.99 -16.97 16.21
CA GLU A 129 14.94 -15.97 15.70
C GLU A 129 14.91 -14.68 16.53
N MET A 130 13.73 -14.27 16.99
CA MET A 130 13.58 -13.12 17.87
C MET A 130 14.22 -13.39 19.25
N ILE A 131 14.03 -14.59 19.80
CA ILE A 131 14.67 -15.00 21.07
C ILE A 131 16.19 -14.97 20.93
N GLU A 132 16.74 -15.53 19.85
CA GLU A 132 18.18 -15.52 19.58
C GLU A 132 18.70 -14.08 19.45
N TYR A 133 17.96 -13.23 18.74
CA TYR A 133 18.33 -11.82 18.56
C TYR A 133 18.34 -11.07 19.88
N VAL A 134 17.33 -11.24 20.71
CA VAL A 134 17.24 -10.65 22.05
C VAL A 134 18.39 -11.14 22.96
N GLN A 135 18.67 -12.47 22.94
CA GLN A 135 19.77 -13.04 23.72
C GLN A 135 21.09 -12.39 23.34
N LYS A 136 21.33 -12.17 22.06
CA LYS A 136 22.55 -11.52 21.58
C LYS A 136 22.67 -10.06 22.05
N ILE A 137 21.56 -9.30 22.06
CA ILE A 137 21.53 -7.93 22.63
C ILE A 137 21.86 -7.96 24.12
N MET A 138 21.32 -8.94 24.87
CA MET A 138 21.62 -9.14 26.30
C MET A 138 23.09 -9.46 26.52
N ASP A 139 23.66 -10.40 25.78
CA ASP A 139 25.05 -10.83 25.88
C ASP A 139 26.02 -9.68 25.58
N ASN A 140 25.64 -8.79 24.67
CA ASN A 140 26.39 -7.59 24.31
C ASN A 140 26.23 -6.45 25.36
N GLY A 141 25.41 -6.63 26.40
CA GLY A 141 25.24 -5.69 27.52
C GLY A 141 24.35 -4.48 27.20
N TYR A 142 23.52 -4.53 26.13
CA TYR A 142 22.61 -3.46 25.76
C TYR A 142 21.20 -3.58 26.34
N ALA A 143 20.90 -4.66 27.06
CA ALA A 143 19.61 -4.83 27.68
C ALA A 143 19.69 -5.36 29.10
N TYR A 144 18.61 -5.22 29.85
CA TYR A 144 18.50 -5.68 31.25
C TYR A 144 17.11 -6.24 31.53
N GLU A 145 17.01 -7.05 32.59
CA GLU A 145 15.76 -7.68 33.01
C GLU A 145 15.05 -6.85 34.10
N THR A 146 13.71 -6.82 34.04
CA THR A 146 12.81 -6.27 35.05
C THR A 146 11.74 -7.33 35.42
N SER A 147 10.87 -7.00 36.35
CA SER A 147 9.70 -7.86 36.65
C SER A 147 8.77 -8.01 35.48
N LYS A 148 8.70 -7.02 34.53
CA LYS A 148 7.79 -6.95 33.38
C LYS A 148 8.38 -7.53 32.09
N GLY A 149 9.70 -7.71 32.01
CA GLY A 149 10.37 -8.22 30.80
C GLY A 149 11.80 -7.72 30.64
N LEU A 150 12.28 -7.75 29.40
CA LEU A 150 13.60 -7.28 29.02
C LEU A 150 13.49 -5.94 28.33
N TYR A 151 14.33 -5.00 28.75
CA TYR A 151 14.37 -3.63 28.24
C TYR A 151 15.71 -3.30 27.63
N PHE A 152 15.70 -2.60 26.51
CA PHE A 152 16.90 -2.03 25.91
C PHE A 152 17.34 -0.81 26.72
N ASP A 153 18.63 -0.78 27.11
CA ASP A 153 19.26 0.31 27.86
C ASP A 153 19.80 1.35 26.87
N ILE A 154 18.99 2.38 26.59
CA ILE A 154 19.38 3.44 25.64
C ILE A 154 20.59 4.25 26.09
N SER A 155 20.91 4.25 27.37
CA SER A 155 22.09 4.95 27.90
C SER A 155 23.41 4.38 27.38
N LYS A 156 23.37 3.13 26.87
CA LYS A 156 24.52 2.47 26.24
C LYS A 156 24.78 2.93 24.81
N LEU A 157 23.83 3.68 24.21
CA LEU A 157 23.86 4.06 22.79
C LEU A 157 23.89 5.60 22.66
N SER A 158 25.07 6.19 22.53
CA SER A 158 25.22 7.64 22.36
C SER A 158 24.62 8.18 21.07
N SER A 159 24.39 7.31 20.08
CA SER A 159 23.77 7.64 18.79
C SER A 159 22.25 7.49 18.78
N TYR A 160 21.59 7.17 19.91
CA TYR A 160 20.13 7.09 19.97
C TYR A 160 19.50 8.44 19.60
N GLY A 161 18.53 8.44 18.70
CA GLY A 161 17.94 9.64 18.11
C GLY A 161 18.56 10.04 16.77
N ILE A 162 19.43 9.22 16.19
CA ILE A 162 20.12 9.54 14.92
C ILE A 162 19.13 9.70 13.75
N LEU A 163 18.06 8.91 13.71
CA LEU A 163 17.04 8.96 12.67
C LEU A 163 16.00 10.07 12.96
N SER A 164 15.49 10.09 14.18
CA SER A 164 14.43 11.02 14.60
C SER A 164 14.92 12.44 14.78
N GLY A 165 16.21 12.62 15.07
CA GLY A 165 16.80 13.90 15.44
C GLY A 165 16.46 14.33 16.87
N LYS A 166 15.86 13.45 17.68
CA LYS A 166 15.55 13.73 19.08
C LYS A 166 16.83 13.69 19.92
N LYS A 167 17.02 14.75 20.73
CA LYS A 167 18.04 14.75 21.80
C LYS A 167 17.36 14.33 23.09
N LEU A 168 17.86 13.28 23.72
CA LEU A 168 17.35 12.79 25.01
C LEU A 168 17.56 13.79 26.16
N GLU A 169 18.55 14.69 26.02
CA GLU A 169 18.83 15.72 27.02
C GLU A 169 17.73 16.80 27.01
N GLY A 170 16.95 16.85 28.09
CA GLY A 170 15.95 17.89 28.33
C GLY A 170 14.51 17.59 27.93
N GLU A 171 14.22 16.49 27.25
CA GLU A 171 12.83 16.05 27.07
C GLU A 171 12.33 15.39 28.36
N LYS A 172 11.35 16.03 29.03
CA LYS A 172 10.52 15.35 30.03
C LYS A 172 9.77 14.24 29.27
N ALA A 173 9.88 12.99 29.74
CA ALA A 173 8.97 11.93 29.32
C ALA A 173 7.57 12.52 29.26
N GLY A 174 6.93 12.44 28.09
CA GLY A 174 5.69 13.19 27.84
C GLY A 174 4.68 12.94 28.95
N SER A 175 3.95 13.95 29.37
CA SER A 175 3.08 14.03 30.55
C SER A 175 1.93 12.99 30.63
N ARG A 176 2.01 11.89 29.89
CA ARG A 176 1.03 10.79 29.83
C ARG A 176 1.62 9.38 30.00
N VAL A 177 2.93 9.25 30.26
CA VAL A 177 3.56 7.96 30.52
C VAL A 177 3.66 7.81 32.03
N GLU A 178 3.01 6.79 32.61
CA GLU A 178 3.27 6.37 33.98
C GLU A 178 4.77 6.03 34.06
N VAL A 179 5.46 6.63 35.03
CA VAL A 179 6.89 6.38 35.24
C VAL A 179 7.04 4.96 35.76
N ASP A 180 7.51 4.05 34.91
CA ASP A 180 7.88 2.71 35.35
C ASP A 180 9.18 2.79 36.17
N GLU A 181 9.06 2.63 37.47
CA GLU A 181 10.18 2.76 38.43
C GLU A 181 11.29 1.70 38.23
N GLU A 182 11.00 0.60 37.50
CA GLU A 182 11.97 -0.42 37.17
C GLU A 182 12.85 -0.08 35.96
N LYS A 183 12.44 0.92 35.13
CA LYS A 183 13.24 1.38 34.01
C LYS A 183 14.41 2.23 34.48
N LYS A 184 15.61 1.96 33.96
CA LYS A 184 16.81 2.76 34.23
C LYS A 184 16.71 4.16 33.62
N ASN A 185 16.08 4.27 32.45
CA ASN A 185 15.78 5.50 31.76
C ASN A 185 14.31 5.47 31.29
N PRO A 186 13.54 6.56 31.40
CA PRO A 186 12.15 6.62 30.94
C PRO A 186 11.96 6.28 29.47
N PHE A 187 12.98 6.44 28.65
CA PHE A 187 12.96 6.13 27.21
C PHE A 187 13.41 4.69 26.88
N ASP A 188 13.84 3.90 27.88
CA ASP A 188 14.12 2.48 27.66
C ASP A 188 12.84 1.77 27.17
N PHE A 189 12.98 0.88 26.20
CA PHE A 189 11.84 0.23 25.56
C PHE A 189 11.93 -1.29 25.67
N ALA A 190 10.77 -1.93 25.74
CA ALA A 190 10.71 -3.37 25.88
C ALA A 190 11.14 -4.07 24.58
N ILE A 191 12.09 -5.01 24.69
CA ILE A 191 12.49 -5.89 23.60
C ILE A 191 11.82 -7.26 23.70
N TRP A 192 11.46 -7.69 24.95
CA TRP A 192 10.78 -8.94 25.23
C TRP A 192 9.93 -8.79 26.49
N LYS A 193 8.66 -9.20 26.48
CA LYS A 193 7.70 -8.94 27.56
C LYS A 193 7.27 -10.23 28.25
N LYS A 194 7.23 -10.25 29.59
CA LYS A 194 6.64 -11.34 30.35
C LYS A 194 5.13 -11.36 30.15
N ALA A 195 4.58 -12.52 29.81
CA ALA A 195 3.18 -12.66 29.52
C ALA A 195 2.32 -12.66 30.82
N PRO A 196 1.24 -11.86 30.88
CA PRO A 196 0.23 -12.03 31.90
C PRO A 196 -0.38 -13.44 31.87
N LYS A 197 -0.88 -13.94 33.02
CA LYS A 197 -1.40 -15.33 33.13
C LYS A 197 -2.45 -15.70 32.08
N ASN A 198 -3.22 -14.74 31.59
CA ASN A 198 -4.31 -14.96 30.65
C ASN A 198 -3.95 -14.52 29.22
N HIS A 199 -2.70 -14.21 28.93
CA HIS A 199 -2.28 -13.81 27.59
C HIS A 199 -2.24 -15.03 26.67
N ILE A 200 -3.02 -14.98 25.56
CA ILE A 200 -3.17 -16.13 24.67
C ILE A 200 -1.92 -16.34 23.81
N MET A 201 -1.35 -15.25 23.27
CA MET A 201 -0.18 -15.28 22.38
C MET A 201 1.11 -15.18 23.21
N GLN A 202 1.55 -16.30 23.79
CA GLN A 202 2.76 -16.40 24.61
C GLN A 202 3.56 -17.64 24.24
N TRP A 203 4.86 -17.55 24.35
CA TRP A 203 5.81 -18.59 23.99
C TRP A 203 6.77 -18.89 25.13
N ASP A 204 7.29 -20.09 25.15
CA ASP A 204 8.40 -20.46 26.04
C ASP A 204 9.68 -19.77 25.57
N SER A 205 10.37 -19.14 26.50
CA SER A 205 11.65 -18.48 26.26
C SER A 205 12.60 -18.70 27.44
N PRO A 206 13.90 -18.38 27.32
CA PRO A 206 14.83 -18.42 28.45
C PRO A 206 14.38 -17.59 29.67
N TRP A 207 13.49 -16.62 29.46
CA TRP A 207 12.96 -15.70 30.48
C TRP A 207 11.53 -16.05 30.94
N GLY A 208 11.10 -17.28 30.64
CA GLY A 208 9.76 -17.78 30.98
C GLY A 208 8.71 -17.54 29.88
N LYS A 209 7.43 -17.72 30.24
CA LYS A 209 6.27 -17.45 29.34
C LYS A 209 6.20 -15.97 28.99
N SER A 210 6.33 -15.65 27.72
CA SER A 210 6.58 -14.28 27.27
C SER A 210 6.25 -14.08 25.78
N TYR A 211 6.35 -12.85 25.30
CA TYR A 211 6.07 -12.48 23.92
C TYR A 211 7.00 -11.33 23.46
N PRO A 212 7.21 -11.15 22.14
CA PRO A 212 8.11 -10.12 21.63
C PRO A 212 7.59 -8.70 21.89
N GLY A 213 8.51 -7.76 22.07
CA GLY A 213 8.23 -6.34 21.90
C GLY A 213 8.03 -5.99 20.41
N TRP A 214 7.41 -4.86 20.13
CA TRP A 214 7.03 -4.48 18.78
C TRP A 214 8.20 -4.35 17.78
N HIS A 215 9.32 -3.82 18.24
CA HIS A 215 10.44 -3.46 17.35
C HIS A 215 11.30 -4.66 16.98
N ILE A 216 11.41 -5.65 17.88
CA ILE A 216 12.26 -6.82 17.69
C ILE A 216 11.79 -7.71 16.51
N GLU A 217 10.50 -7.65 16.18
CA GLU A 217 9.96 -8.39 15.06
C GLU A 217 10.67 -8.00 13.75
N CYS A 218 10.68 -6.70 13.44
CA CYS A 218 11.31 -6.18 12.23
C CYS A 218 12.82 -6.35 12.26
N SER A 219 13.46 -6.12 13.40
CA SER A 219 14.92 -6.29 13.57
C SER A 219 15.37 -7.73 13.34
N ALA A 220 14.70 -8.70 13.94
CA ALA A 220 15.06 -10.11 13.77
C ALA A 220 14.73 -10.65 12.37
N MET A 221 13.53 -10.32 11.84
CA MET A 221 13.12 -10.79 10.51
C MET A 221 13.94 -10.16 9.38
N SER A 222 14.25 -8.85 9.45
CA SER A 222 15.14 -8.22 8.46
C SER A 222 16.52 -8.85 8.48
N ASN A 223 17.09 -9.05 9.68
CA ASN A 223 18.39 -9.72 9.83
C ASN A 223 18.40 -11.14 9.26
N LYS A 224 17.37 -11.95 9.53
CA LYS A 224 17.25 -13.32 9.02
C LYS A 224 17.29 -13.39 7.50
N TYR A 225 16.54 -12.52 6.82
CA TYR A 225 16.36 -12.61 5.38
C TYR A 225 17.34 -11.77 4.57
N LEU A 226 17.81 -10.65 5.12
CA LEU A 226 18.65 -9.67 4.42
C LEU A 226 20.06 -9.56 4.98
N GLY A 227 20.29 -10.10 6.19
CA GLY A 227 21.57 -10.00 6.91
C GLY A 227 21.65 -8.76 7.77
N GLU A 228 22.81 -8.58 8.44
CA GLU A 228 23.03 -7.48 9.40
C GLU A 228 22.94 -6.09 8.78
N GLN A 229 23.22 -5.99 7.47
CA GLN A 229 23.09 -4.74 6.72
C GLN A 229 22.43 -5.01 5.36
N PHE A 230 21.53 -4.10 4.97
CA PHE A 230 20.81 -4.13 3.70
C PHE A 230 20.63 -2.72 3.14
N ASP A 231 20.10 -2.58 1.93
CA ASP A 231 20.13 -1.30 1.23
C ASP A 231 19.05 -0.34 1.72
N ILE A 232 17.78 -0.76 1.73
CA ILE A 232 16.66 0.15 1.93
C ILE A 232 15.71 -0.37 3.00
N HIS A 233 15.36 0.49 3.98
CA HIS A 233 14.29 0.27 4.92
C HIS A 233 13.16 1.28 4.69
N THR A 234 11.90 0.81 4.63
CA THR A 234 10.75 1.67 4.34
C THR A 234 9.63 1.55 5.37
N GLY A 235 8.92 2.67 5.60
CA GLY A 235 7.75 2.72 6.48
C GLY A 235 6.95 4.01 6.31
N GLY A 236 6.04 4.29 7.23
CA GLY A 236 5.40 5.58 7.38
C GLY A 236 6.26 6.55 8.21
N VAL A 237 6.02 7.85 8.08
CA VAL A 237 6.73 8.86 8.90
C VAL A 237 6.46 8.72 10.41
N ASP A 238 5.37 8.06 10.80
CA ASP A 238 5.04 7.70 12.17
C ASP A 238 6.02 6.69 12.78
N HIS A 239 6.71 5.89 11.96
CA HIS A 239 7.74 4.96 12.44
C HIS A 239 9.05 5.65 12.83
N ILE A 240 9.35 6.83 12.28
CA ILE A 240 10.62 7.54 12.50
C ILE A 240 10.93 7.77 13.98
N PRO A 241 9.99 8.32 14.80
CA PRO A 241 10.33 8.77 16.15
C PRO A 241 10.54 7.66 17.16
N ILE A 242 10.02 6.45 16.91
CA ILE A 242 10.03 5.35 17.88
C ILE A 242 10.42 4.03 17.20
N HIS A 243 9.59 3.52 16.24
CA HIS A 243 9.74 2.16 15.73
C HIS A 243 11.09 1.95 15.04
N HIS A 244 11.40 2.73 14.03
CA HIS A 244 12.66 2.61 13.28
C HIS A 244 13.88 3.07 14.09
N GLU A 245 13.71 4.07 14.98
CA GLU A 245 14.79 4.45 15.90
C GLU A 245 15.18 3.28 16.80
N ASN A 246 14.17 2.56 17.33
CA ASN A 246 14.39 1.41 18.19
C ASN A 246 14.93 0.20 17.42
N GLU A 247 14.57 0.00 16.15
CA GLU A 247 15.19 -1.01 15.29
C GLU A 247 16.67 -0.71 15.04
N ILE A 248 17.05 0.56 14.82
CA ILE A 248 18.46 0.98 14.72
C ILE A 248 19.19 0.64 16.03
N ALA A 249 18.59 0.99 17.17
CA ALA A 249 19.19 0.70 18.48
C ALA A 249 19.39 -0.81 18.68
N GLN A 250 18.38 -1.62 18.41
CA GLN A 250 18.44 -3.08 18.50
C GLN A 250 19.52 -3.66 17.57
N SER A 251 19.63 -3.18 16.35
CA SER A 251 20.63 -3.65 15.40
C SER A 251 22.06 -3.30 15.83
N ILE A 252 22.26 -2.09 16.36
CA ILE A 252 23.55 -1.72 16.92
C ILE A 252 23.86 -2.56 18.16
N GLY A 253 22.87 -2.81 19.02
CA GLY A 253 23.02 -3.70 20.18
C GLY A 253 23.35 -5.15 19.79
N TYR A 254 22.82 -5.62 18.65
CA TYR A 254 23.06 -6.97 18.12
C TYR A 254 24.42 -7.11 17.44
N SER A 255 24.75 -6.23 16.48
CA SER A 255 25.90 -6.38 15.56
C SER A 255 26.87 -5.20 15.56
N GLY A 256 26.57 -4.11 16.25
CA GLY A 256 27.33 -2.86 16.20
C GLY A 256 27.07 -2.03 14.93
N LYS A 257 26.11 -2.38 14.10
CA LYS A 257 25.85 -1.77 12.79
C LYS A 257 24.44 -1.19 12.68
N ILE A 258 24.30 -0.10 11.90
CA ILE A 258 23.01 0.38 11.45
C ILE A 258 22.50 -0.58 10.35
N PRO A 259 21.24 -1.07 10.42
CA PRO A 259 20.80 -2.17 9.56
C PRO A 259 20.58 -1.77 8.10
N ALA A 260 20.18 -0.52 7.83
CA ALA A 260 19.92 -0.07 6.47
C ALA A 260 20.67 1.22 6.11
N ASN A 261 21.13 1.31 4.86
CA ASN A 261 21.82 2.50 4.35
C ASN A 261 20.84 3.62 4.02
N TYR A 262 19.67 3.29 3.47
CA TYR A 262 18.64 4.24 3.06
C TYR A 262 17.35 4.00 3.86
N TRP A 263 16.88 5.06 4.52
CA TRP A 263 15.61 5.06 5.26
C TRP A 263 14.61 5.95 4.53
N MET A 264 13.54 5.35 4.01
CA MET A 264 12.58 6.06 3.18
C MET A 264 11.18 5.97 3.78
N HIS A 265 10.50 7.11 3.91
CA HIS A 265 9.22 7.20 4.63
C HIS A 265 8.13 7.88 3.81
N GLY A 266 6.96 7.25 3.79
CA GLY A 266 5.75 7.82 3.23
C GLY A 266 5.07 8.78 4.21
N GLU A 267 4.66 9.96 3.74
CA GLU A 267 4.01 10.99 4.55
C GLU A 267 2.50 10.68 4.76
N PHE A 268 1.91 11.30 5.78
CA PHE A 268 0.53 11.09 6.18
C PHE A 268 -0.50 11.43 5.10
N LEU A 269 -1.60 10.68 5.13
CA LEU A 269 -2.85 11.04 4.48
C LEU A 269 -3.73 11.80 5.49
N LEU A 270 -4.14 13.00 5.11
CA LEU A 270 -5.18 13.76 5.80
C LEU A 270 -6.53 13.44 5.17
N VAL A 271 -7.61 13.57 5.93
CA VAL A 271 -9.00 13.46 5.44
C VAL A 271 -9.71 14.76 5.80
N ASP A 272 -10.23 15.46 4.78
CA ASP A 272 -10.90 16.77 4.93
C ASP A 272 -10.08 17.76 5.77
N ASN A 273 -8.78 17.86 5.48
CA ASN A 273 -7.76 18.66 6.18
C ASN A 273 -7.51 18.29 7.65
N GLY A 274 -8.10 17.19 8.13
CA GLY A 274 -7.95 16.68 9.49
C GLY A 274 -7.13 15.40 9.57
N LYS A 275 -6.72 15.03 10.78
CA LYS A 275 -6.12 13.71 11.05
C LYS A 275 -7.19 12.64 10.91
N MET A 276 -6.83 11.52 10.26
CA MET A 276 -7.67 10.32 10.23
C MET A 276 -7.75 9.70 11.63
N SER A 277 -8.97 9.47 12.12
CA SER A 277 -9.18 8.87 13.43
C SER A 277 -10.52 8.11 13.48
N LYS A 278 -10.52 6.96 14.18
CA LYS A 278 -11.73 6.15 14.35
C LYS A 278 -12.82 6.92 15.12
N SER A 279 -12.45 7.76 16.07
CA SER A 279 -13.40 8.57 16.86
C SER A 279 -14.12 9.63 16.05
N LEU A 280 -13.51 10.08 14.95
CA LEU A 280 -14.11 11.05 14.01
C LEU A 280 -14.92 10.37 12.89
N GLY A 281 -14.92 9.04 12.81
CA GLY A 281 -15.63 8.31 11.75
C GLY A 281 -15.10 8.55 10.34
N ASN A 282 -13.89 9.09 10.19
CA ASN A 282 -13.28 9.46 8.91
C ASN A 282 -12.17 8.48 8.46
N VAL A 283 -12.22 7.24 8.94
CA VAL A 283 -11.32 6.14 8.53
C VAL A 283 -12.00 5.33 7.45
N TYR A 284 -11.42 5.32 6.26
CA TYR A 284 -11.96 4.60 5.10
C TYR A 284 -11.04 3.45 4.69
N THR A 285 -11.65 2.33 4.29
CA THR A 285 -11.01 1.17 3.65
C THR A 285 -11.22 1.22 2.15
N ILE A 286 -10.57 0.32 1.39
CA ILE A 286 -10.86 0.17 -0.05
C ILE A 286 -12.32 -0.25 -0.27
N SER A 287 -12.87 -1.12 0.57
CA SER A 287 -14.29 -1.53 0.47
C SER A 287 -15.24 -0.35 0.63
N ASP A 288 -14.97 0.59 1.55
CA ASP A 288 -15.78 1.80 1.70
C ASP A 288 -15.74 2.70 0.45
N LEU A 289 -14.60 2.73 -0.24
CA LEU A 289 -14.50 3.46 -1.51
C LEU A 289 -15.28 2.76 -2.62
N GLU A 290 -15.21 1.42 -2.69
CA GLU A 290 -15.95 0.60 -3.65
C GLU A 290 -17.47 0.75 -3.47
N GLU A 291 -17.97 0.74 -2.23
CA GLU A 291 -19.38 0.97 -1.90
C GLU A 291 -19.89 2.35 -2.37
N LYS A 292 -18.99 3.35 -2.40
CA LYS A 292 -19.26 4.69 -2.92
C LYS A 292 -19.05 4.84 -4.42
N GLY A 293 -18.80 3.72 -5.13
CA GLY A 293 -18.67 3.66 -6.59
C GLY A 293 -17.30 4.10 -7.12
N PHE A 294 -16.25 3.97 -6.33
CA PHE A 294 -14.88 4.15 -6.77
C PHE A 294 -14.17 2.81 -6.96
N ASP A 295 -13.22 2.78 -7.86
CA ASP A 295 -12.30 1.65 -8.03
C ASP A 295 -11.05 1.87 -7.17
N ALA A 296 -10.40 0.79 -6.72
CA ALA A 296 -9.16 0.89 -5.96
C ALA A 296 -8.05 1.63 -6.73
N LEU A 297 -8.03 1.52 -8.07
CA LEU A 297 -7.06 2.23 -8.90
C LEU A 297 -7.36 3.73 -9.04
N ASP A 298 -8.59 4.18 -8.80
CA ASP A 298 -8.90 5.62 -8.67
C ASP A 298 -8.14 6.19 -7.48
N TYR A 299 -8.10 5.43 -6.36
CA TYR A 299 -7.35 5.81 -5.18
C TYR A 299 -5.84 5.74 -5.43
N ARG A 300 -5.34 4.69 -6.10
CA ARG A 300 -3.92 4.63 -6.48
C ARG A 300 -3.53 5.82 -7.35
N TYR A 301 -4.30 6.13 -8.39
CA TYR A 301 -4.06 7.28 -9.25
C TYR A 301 -4.12 8.60 -8.49
N PHE A 302 -5.06 8.75 -7.54
CA PHE A 302 -5.13 9.90 -6.64
C PHE A 302 -3.83 10.07 -5.84
N CYS A 303 -3.30 9.00 -5.26
CA CYS A 303 -2.04 9.04 -4.50
C CYS A 303 -0.85 9.45 -5.37
N LEU A 304 -0.78 8.95 -6.61
CA LEU A 304 0.34 9.21 -7.53
C LEU A 304 0.41 10.67 -8.03
N ASN A 305 -0.65 11.46 -7.86
CA ASN A 305 -0.63 12.91 -8.15
C ASN A 305 0.11 13.73 -7.09
N SER A 306 0.61 13.10 -6.03
CA SER A 306 1.41 13.76 -4.99
C SER A 306 2.69 12.98 -4.72
N ASN A 307 3.79 13.68 -4.47
CA ASN A 307 5.03 13.03 -4.02
C ASN A 307 4.78 12.30 -2.68
N TYR A 308 5.37 11.11 -2.51
CA TYR A 308 5.18 10.25 -1.34
C TYR A 308 5.58 10.91 -0.01
N ARG A 309 6.51 11.89 -0.04
CA ARG A 309 6.99 12.66 1.12
C ARG A 309 6.16 13.90 1.44
N ARG A 310 5.08 14.17 0.71
CA ARG A 310 4.18 15.29 1.00
C ARG A 310 2.88 14.80 1.61
N LYS A 311 2.37 15.54 2.59
CA LYS A 311 1.02 15.31 3.10
C LYS A 311 0.03 15.43 1.94
N LEU A 312 -0.87 14.47 1.85
CA LEU A 312 -1.93 14.44 0.85
C LEU A 312 -3.27 14.54 1.56
N ASN A 313 -4.09 15.48 1.12
CA ASN A 313 -5.44 15.63 1.65
C ASN A 313 -6.44 14.86 0.80
N PHE A 314 -7.04 13.84 1.39
CA PHE A 314 -8.10 13.06 0.78
C PHE A 314 -9.43 13.76 0.97
N THR A 315 -10.18 13.89 -0.13
CA THR A 315 -11.59 14.25 -0.17
C THR A 315 -12.28 13.38 -1.23
N PHE A 316 -13.57 13.10 -1.08
CA PHE A 316 -14.31 12.39 -2.11
C PHE A 316 -14.42 13.18 -3.42
N GLU A 317 -14.42 14.51 -3.36
CA GLU A 317 -14.36 15.35 -4.56
C GLU A 317 -13.02 15.16 -5.30
N GLY A 318 -11.90 15.20 -4.58
CA GLY A 318 -10.57 14.94 -5.13
C GLY A 318 -10.46 13.55 -5.74
N LEU A 319 -11.00 12.52 -5.07
CA LEU A 319 -11.04 11.16 -5.60
C LEU A 319 -11.91 11.07 -6.87
N ARG A 320 -13.06 11.77 -6.92
CA ARG A 320 -13.90 11.85 -8.12
C ARG A 320 -13.19 12.54 -9.28
N GLY A 321 -12.38 13.56 -8.98
CA GLY A 321 -11.49 14.18 -9.95
C GLY A 321 -10.45 13.21 -10.51
N ALA A 322 -9.85 12.39 -9.64
CA ALA A 322 -8.89 11.35 -10.02
C ALA A 322 -9.54 10.28 -10.89
N GLN A 323 -10.71 9.77 -10.54
CA GLN A 323 -11.50 8.81 -11.32
C GLN A 323 -11.72 9.32 -12.76
N LYS A 324 -12.30 10.53 -12.90
CA LYS A 324 -12.53 11.15 -14.21
C LYS A 324 -11.24 11.36 -15.00
N GLY A 325 -10.15 11.70 -14.30
CA GLY A 325 -8.83 11.85 -14.90
C GLY A 325 -8.32 10.53 -15.47
N LEU A 326 -8.38 9.46 -14.69
CA LEU A 326 -7.93 8.13 -15.08
C LEU A 326 -8.75 7.58 -16.27
N ASP A 327 -10.07 7.73 -16.23
CA ASP A 327 -10.95 7.31 -17.33
C ASP A 327 -10.63 8.07 -18.63
N ARG A 328 -10.41 9.39 -18.54
CA ARG A 328 -9.99 10.19 -19.71
C ARG A 328 -8.62 9.74 -20.23
N LEU A 329 -7.68 9.39 -19.36
CA LEU A 329 -6.38 8.88 -19.77
C LEU A 329 -6.51 7.56 -20.53
N ARG A 330 -7.31 6.62 -20.03
CA ARG A 330 -7.62 5.36 -20.71
C ARG A 330 -8.23 5.59 -22.11
N ASN A 331 -9.15 6.55 -22.22
CA ASN A 331 -9.74 6.90 -23.52
C ASN A 331 -8.73 7.50 -24.51
N CYS A 332 -7.77 8.31 -24.02
CA CYS A 332 -6.67 8.80 -24.87
C CYS A 332 -5.79 7.67 -25.38
N VAL A 333 -5.47 6.68 -24.54
CA VAL A 333 -4.68 5.50 -24.93
C VAL A 333 -5.41 4.69 -26.00
N LYS A 334 -6.72 4.46 -25.87
CA LYS A 334 -7.54 3.79 -26.91
C LYS A 334 -7.48 4.54 -28.23
N ALA A 335 -7.58 5.87 -28.20
CA ALA A 335 -7.49 6.69 -29.41
C ALA A 335 -6.11 6.57 -30.09
N HIS A 336 -5.03 6.49 -29.31
CA HIS A 336 -3.69 6.22 -29.82
C HIS A 336 -3.56 4.83 -30.42
N TYR A 337 -4.07 3.81 -29.72
CA TYR A 337 -3.98 2.42 -30.14
C TYR A 337 -4.70 2.13 -31.46
N SER A 338 -5.78 2.86 -31.74
CA SER A 338 -6.58 2.73 -32.98
C SER A 338 -5.94 3.38 -34.19
N SER A 339 -4.74 3.96 -34.08
CA SER A 339 -4.07 4.69 -35.14
C SER A 339 -2.76 4.04 -35.59
N ASN A 340 -2.55 3.98 -36.90
CA ASN A 340 -1.35 3.41 -37.51
C ASN A 340 -0.28 4.46 -37.90
N ASN A 341 -0.40 5.71 -37.45
CA ASN A 341 0.62 6.72 -37.75
C ASN A 341 1.95 6.36 -37.09
N ASN A 342 3.04 6.54 -37.83
CA ASN A 342 4.37 6.36 -37.30
C ASN A 342 4.87 7.61 -36.57
N VAL A 343 5.62 7.39 -35.51
CA VAL A 343 6.34 8.40 -34.72
C VAL A 343 7.83 8.12 -34.81
N ASP A 344 8.64 9.18 -34.80
CA ASP A 344 10.09 9.03 -34.79
C ASP A 344 10.55 8.29 -33.53
N LYS A 345 11.39 7.29 -33.73
CA LYS A 345 11.97 6.50 -32.62
C LYS A 345 12.68 7.40 -31.59
N LYS A 346 13.35 8.46 -32.04
CA LYS A 346 14.02 9.41 -31.15
C LYS A 346 13.03 10.11 -30.20
N GLU A 347 11.82 10.42 -30.68
CA GLU A 347 10.78 11.02 -29.85
C GLU A 347 10.29 10.02 -28.79
N ILE A 348 10.04 8.77 -29.17
CA ILE A 348 9.66 7.68 -28.23
C ILE A 348 10.74 7.48 -27.17
N ASP A 349 12.00 7.37 -27.58
CA ASP A 349 13.12 7.17 -26.66
C ASP A 349 13.32 8.38 -25.73
N SER A 350 13.14 9.61 -26.23
CA SER A 350 13.17 10.82 -25.39
C SER A 350 12.10 10.82 -24.30
N TYR A 351 10.85 10.43 -24.61
CA TYR A 351 9.80 10.34 -23.59
C TYR A 351 10.08 9.22 -22.58
N ARG A 352 10.58 8.08 -23.04
CA ARG A 352 10.98 6.98 -22.15
C ARG A 352 12.06 7.45 -21.16
N GLU A 353 13.08 8.14 -21.65
CA GLU A 353 14.16 8.69 -20.82
C GLU A 353 13.64 9.73 -19.81
N LYS A 354 12.80 10.67 -20.25
CA LYS A 354 12.17 11.66 -19.36
C LYS A 354 11.40 10.99 -18.22
N PHE A 355 10.62 9.94 -18.54
CA PHE A 355 9.86 9.19 -17.54
C PHE A 355 10.77 8.48 -16.54
N ILE A 356 11.79 7.75 -17.02
CA ILE A 356 12.76 7.06 -16.17
C ILE A 356 13.49 8.07 -15.28
N ASN A 357 13.91 9.22 -15.82
CA ASN A 357 14.57 10.26 -15.06
C ASN A 357 13.66 10.85 -13.98
N ALA A 358 12.35 11.02 -14.23
CA ALA A 358 11.39 11.45 -13.20
C ALA A 358 11.26 10.43 -12.08
N MET A 359 11.18 9.13 -12.41
CA MET A 359 11.10 8.07 -11.40
C MET A 359 12.43 7.92 -10.63
N ASN A 360 13.56 8.15 -11.28
CA ASN A 360 14.87 8.12 -10.66
C ASN A 360 15.17 9.34 -9.77
N ASP A 361 14.38 10.40 -9.87
CA ASP A 361 14.48 11.61 -9.07
C ASP A 361 13.51 11.54 -7.88
N ASP A 362 13.86 10.72 -6.89
CA ASP A 362 13.10 10.56 -5.65
C ASP A 362 11.63 10.18 -5.88
N LEU A 363 11.41 9.30 -6.86
CA LEU A 363 10.08 8.78 -7.23
C LEU A 363 9.08 9.90 -7.55
N ASP A 364 9.45 10.87 -8.39
CA ASP A 364 8.58 12.00 -8.76
C ASP A 364 7.41 11.52 -9.65
N SER A 365 6.45 10.80 -9.03
CA SER A 365 5.27 10.29 -9.70
C SER A 365 4.37 11.37 -10.31
N PRO A 366 4.22 12.59 -9.73
CA PRO A 366 3.52 13.68 -10.40
C PRO A 366 4.14 14.08 -11.72
N LYS A 367 5.48 14.19 -11.77
CA LYS A 367 6.20 14.50 -13.00
C LYS A 367 6.09 13.37 -14.02
N ALA A 368 6.21 12.12 -13.57
CA ALA A 368 6.00 10.95 -14.42
C ALA A 368 4.59 10.92 -15.03
N LEU A 369 3.55 11.20 -14.24
CA LEU A 369 2.18 11.35 -14.74
C LEU A 369 2.03 12.51 -15.73
N SER A 370 2.71 13.63 -15.51
CA SER A 370 2.67 14.76 -16.46
C SER A 370 3.23 14.39 -17.83
N ILE A 371 4.29 13.57 -17.87
CA ILE A 371 4.88 13.04 -19.10
C ILE A 371 3.91 12.10 -19.82
N ILE A 372 3.27 11.18 -19.08
CA ILE A 372 2.22 10.31 -19.63
C ILE A 372 1.09 11.15 -20.24
N TRP A 373 0.64 12.20 -19.55
CA TRP A 373 -0.39 13.09 -20.06
C TRP A 373 0.05 13.90 -21.28
N GLU A 374 1.32 14.31 -21.37
CA GLU A 374 1.86 14.99 -22.56
C GLU A 374 1.76 14.09 -23.78
N ILE A 375 2.12 12.80 -23.65
CA ILE A 375 1.99 11.81 -24.72
C ILE A 375 0.50 11.59 -25.06
N ALA A 376 -0.34 11.36 -24.04
CA ALA A 376 -1.75 11.03 -24.23
C ALA A 376 -2.53 12.14 -24.97
N ARG A 377 -2.12 13.41 -24.80
CA ARG A 377 -2.76 14.57 -25.42
C ARG A 377 -2.22 14.94 -26.80
N LYS A 378 -1.22 14.21 -27.33
CA LYS A 378 -0.71 14.46 -28.67
C LYS A 378 -1.84 14.42 -29.70
N ASP A 379 -1.90 15.40 -30.61
CA ASP A 379 -2.92 15.46 -31.67
C ASP A 379 -2.74 14.31 -32.67
N LYS A 380 -1.50 14.08 -33.09
CA LYS A 380 -1.15 12.94 -33.94
C LYS A 380 -1.23 11.66 -33.12
N LYS A 381 -2.29 10.88 -33.33
CA LYS A 381 -2.46 9.59 -32.64
C LYS A 381 -1.52 8.55 -33.26
N SER A 382 -0.98 7.65 -32.44
CA SER A 382 -0.10 6.56 -32.85
C SER A 382 -0.13 5.42 -31.87
N LYS A 383 -0.16 4.18 -32.37
CA LYS A 383 -0.04 2.98 -31.56
C LYS A 383 1.26 2.97 -30.74
N GLN A 384 2.36 3.49 -31.30
CA GLN A 384 3.64 3.57 -30.59
C GLN A 384 3.56 4.39 -29.30
N TYR A 385 2.70 5.44 -29.24
CA TYR A 385 2.45 6.17 -28.00
C TYR A 385 1.62 5.35 -27.00
N ALA A 386 0.63 4.59 -27.47
CA ALA A 386 -0.11 3.70 -26.58
C ALA A 386 0.78 2.62 -25.97
N ASP A 387 1.66 2.02 -26.77
CA ASP A 387 2.62 1.02 -26.34
C ASP A 387 3.61 1.61 -25.32
N LEU A 388 4.15 2.82 -25.58
CA LEU A 388 5.03 3.52 -24.63
C LEU A 388 4.33 3.84 -23.31
N ILE A 389 3.07 4.30 -23.33
CA ILE A 389 2.29 4.52 -22.10
C ILE A 389 2.11 3.19 -21.34
N GLY A 390 1.89 2.07 -22.08
CA GLY A 390 1.84 0.73 -21.49
C GLY A 390 3.14 0.34 -20.79
N GLU A 391 4.31 0.64 -21.36
CA GLU A 391 5.62 0.43 -20.72
C GLU A 391 5.77 1.27 -19.43
N MET A 392 5.28 2.51 -19.43
CA MET A 392 5.28 3.38 -18.24
C MET A 392 4.34 2.87 -17.15
N ASP A 393 3.22 2.25 -17.55
CA ASP A 393 2.24 1.66 -16.61
C ASP A 393 2.79 0.45 -15.84
N GLU A 394 3.85 -0.19 -16.31
CA GLU A 394 4.54 -1.25 -15.53
C GLU A 394 5.02 -0.72 -14.18
N VAL A 395 5.40 0.56 -14.11
CA VAL A 395 5.78 1.24 -12.86
C VAL A 395 4.56 1.86 -12.18
N MET A 396 3.73 2.61 -12.92
CA MET A 396 2.61 3.34 -12.33
C MET A 396 1.50 2.42 -11.80
N GLY A 397 1.22 1.31 -12.49
CA GLY A 397 0.27 0.28 -12.06
C GLY A 397 -1.17 0.75 -11.97
N ILE A 398 -1.63 1.59 -12.90
CA ILE A 398 -2.97 2.18 -12.92
C ILE A 398 -3.86 1.63 -14.05
N ASP A 399 -3.42 0.54 -14.68
CA ASP A 399 -4.12 -0.17 -15.75
C ASP A 399 -4.50 0.74 -16.94
N ILE A 400 -3.48 1.35 -17.53
CA ILE A 400 -3.60 2.19 -18.72
C ILE A 400 -2.92 1.60 -19.96
N SER A 401 -2.32 0.40 -19.89
CA SER A 401 -1.96 -0.36 -21.09
C SER A 401 -3.21 -0.86 -21.80
N MET A 402 -3.16 -0.97 -23.14
CA MET A 402 -4.34 -1.38 -23.91
C MET A 402 -4.87 -2.75 -23.51
N GLU A 403 -3.97 -3.71 -23.26
CA GLU A 403 -4.32 -5.05 -22.78
C GLU A 403 -5.15 -4.99 -21.49
N LYS A 404 -4.67 -4.22 -20.49
CA LYS A 404 -5.35 -4.08 -19.20
C LYS A 404 -6.68 -3.31 -19.34
N ILE A 405 -6.74 -2.29 -20.20
CA ILE A 405 -7.98 -1.56 -20.48
C ILE A 405 -9.04 -2.51 -21.02
N LEU A 406 -8.70 -3.34 -22.03
CA LEU A 406 -9.62 -4.30 -22.61
C LEU A 406 -10.10 -5.34 -21.59
N LYS A 407 -9.16 -5.90 -20.82
CA LYS A 407 -9.49 -6.86 -19.75
C LYS A 407 -10.47 -6.28 -18.73
N ARG A 408 -10.26 -5.02 -18.30
CA ARG A 408 -11.17 -4.32 -17.38
C ARG A 408 -12.56 -4.12 -17.99
N GLU A 409 -12.64 -3.76 -19.26
CA GLU A 409 -13.91 -3.60 -19.96
C GLU A 409 -14.66 -4.93 -20.05
N GLU A 410 -13.97 -6.02 -20.39
CA GLU A 410 -14.55 -7.37 -20.44
C GLU A 410 -15.06 -7.83 -19.06
N GLU A 411 -14.26 -7.59 -18.01
CA GLU A 411 -14.66 -7.92 -16.63
C GLU A 411 -15.86 -7.08 -16.16
N ALA A 412 -15.89 -5.79 -16.48
CA ALA A 412 -17.01 -4.92 -16.17
C ALA A 412 -18.28 -5.34 -16.89
N GLU A 413 -18.16 -5.69 -18.18
CA GLU A 413 -19.29 -6.20 -18.96
C GLU A 413 -19.81 -7.54 -18.41
N ARG A 414 -18.90 -8.47 -18.06
CA ARG A 414 -19.28 -9.74 -17.44
C ARG A 414 -20.03 -9.53 -16.12
N LYS A 415 -19.50 -8.69 -15.22
CA LYS A 415 -20.16 -8.37 -13.95
C LYS A 415 -21.53 -7.75 -14.19
N LEU A 416 -21.66 -6.85 -15.17
CA LEU A 416 -22.94 -6.26 -15.53
C LEU A 416 -23.92 -7.33 -16.01
N ARG A 417 -23.50 -8.21 -16.93
CA ARG A 417 -24.34 -9.33 -17.43
C ARG A 417 -24.81 -10.24 -16.30
N ASP A 418 -23.89 -10.57 -15.36
CA ASP A 418 -24.21 -11.44 -14.23
C ASP A 418 -25.23 -10.80 -13.29
N SER A 419 -25.19 -9.48 -13.11
CA SER A 419 -26.10 -8.70 -12.27
C SER A 419 -27.48 -8.40 -12.87
N LEU A 420 -27.68 -8.66 -14.17
CA LEU A 420 -28.97 -8.41 -14.84
C LEU A 420 -30.05 -9.41 -14.42
N ASP A 421 -31.28 -8.93 -14.31
CA ASP A 421 -32.45 -9.77 -14.08
C ASP A 421 -32.65 -10.79 -15.21
N VAL A 422 -33.29 -11.91 -14.87
CA VAL A 422 -33.54 -13.02 -15.81
C VAL A 422 -34.28 -12.54 -17.04
N ASP A 423 -35.26 -11.67 -16.89
CA ASP A 423 -36.06 -11.12 -18.01
C ASP A 423 -35.23 -10.24 -18.95
N ILE A 424 -34.29 -9.44 -18.39
CA ILE A 424 -33.37 -8.63 -19.19
C ILE A 424 -32.40 -9.54 -19.96
N LYS A 425 -31.86 -10.57 -19.32
CA LYS A 425 -31.00 -11.58 -19.97
C LYS A 425 -31.73 -12.26 -21.12
N LYS A 426 -33.01 -12.59 -20.94
CA LYS A 426 -33.87 -13.19 -21.97
C LYS A 426 -34.06 -12.26 -23.13
N LEU A 427 -34.39 -10.98 -22.91
CA LEU A 427 -34.52 -9.97 -23.96
C LEU A 427 -33.24 -9.78 -24.77
N ILE A 428 -32.07 -9.79 -24.12
CA ILE A 428 -30.78 -9.70 -24.80
C ILE A 428 -30.60 -10.90 -25.74
N CYS A 429 -30.88 -12.11 -25.26
CA CYS A 429 -30.79 -13.34 -26.06
C CYS A 429 -31.77 -13.33 -27.24
N GLU A 430 -33.04 -12.92 -27.04
CA GLU A 430 -34.05 -12.79 -28.08
C GLU A 430 -33.63 -11.79 -29.17
N ARG A 431 -33.01 -10.66 -28.77
CA ARG A 431 -32.49 -9.69 -29.73
C ARG A 431 -31.35 -10.29 -30.56
N GLU A 432 -30.41 -11.04 -29.96
CA GLU A 432 -29.34 -11.70 -30.71
C GLU A 432 -29.88 -12.72 -31.72
N VAL A 433 -30.90 -13.49 -31.34
CA VAL A 433 -31.59 -14.44 -32.24
C VAL A 433 -32.28 -13.71 -33.38
N ALA A 434 -33.04 -12.65 -33.08
CA ALA A 434 -33.73 -11.85 -34.11
C ALA A 434 -32.75 -11.28 -35.14
N ARG A 435 -31.58 -10.79 -34.68
CA ARG A 435 -30.52 -10.28 -35.57
C ARG A 435 -29.93 -11.38 -36.48
N LYS A 436 -29.66 -12.57 -35.90
CA LYS A 436 -29.17 -13.72 -36.69
C LYS A 436 -30.14 -14.11 -37.81
N HIS A 437 -31.44 -13.99 -37.52
CA HIS A 437 -32.50 -14.27 -38.50
C HIS A 437 -32.87 -13.07 -39.40
N LYS A 438 -32.15 -11.92 -39.23
CA LYS A 438 -32.38 -10.66 -39.97
C LYS A 438 -33.78 -10.05 -39.72
N GLU A 439 -34.40 -10.35 -38.58
CA GLU A 439 -35.65 -9.78 -38.08
C GLU A 439 -35.36 -8.39 -37.47
N TRP A 440 -35.03 -7.41 -38.32
CA TRP A 440 -34.49 -6.11 -37.87
C TRP A 440 -35.49 -5.32 -37.04
N GLU A 441 -36.76 -5.27 -37.43
CA GLU A 441 -37.82 -4.57 -36.70
C GLU A 441 -37.97 -5.13 -35.26
N LYS A 442 -37.98 -6.45 -35.12
CA LYS A 442 -38.05 -7.11 -33.82
C LYS A 442 -36.81 -6.81 -32.97
N ALA A 443 -35.61 -6.85 -33.57
CA ALA A 443 -34.36 -6.54 -32.85
C ALA A 443 -34.31 -5.08 -32.37
N ASP A 444 -34.85 -4.12 -33.17
CA ASP A 444 -34.92 -2.71 -32.78
C ASP A 444 -35.99 -2.47 -31.70
N ASN A 445 -37.13 -3.13 -31.74
CA ASN A 445 -38.14 -3.07 -30.69
C ASN A 445 -37.58 -3.57 -29.36
N ILE A 446 -36.85 -4.69 -29.35
CA ILE A 446 -36.21 -5.22 -28.16
C ILE A 446 -35.09 -4.25 -27.64
N ARG A 447 -34.30 -3.64 -28.54
CA ARG A 447 -33.29 -2.64 -28.15
C ARG A 447 -33.95 -1.46 -27.43
N ASN A 448 -35.07 -0.94 -27.97
CA ASN A 448 -35.80 0.18 -27.36
C ASN A 448 -36.39 -0.20 -25.99
N GLU A 449 -36.83 -1.45 -25.82
CA GLU A 449 -37.29 -1.95 -24.51
C GLU A 449 -36.16 -2.07 -23.50
N LEU A 450 -34.99 -2.59 -23.91
CA LEU A 450 -33.80 -2.65 -23.07
C LEU A 450 -33.32 -1.24 -22.62
N GLU A 451 -33.37 -0.28 -23.58
CA GLU A 451 -33.01 1.11 -23.29
C GLU A 451 -33.96 1.76 -22.28
N ARG A 452 -35.29 1.52 -22.39
CA ARG A 452 -36.29 1.93 -21.40
C ARG A 452 -36.02 1.33 -20.00
N ARG A 453 -35.49 0.11 -19.96
CA ARG A 453 -35.06 -0.56 -18.71
C ARG A 453 -33.67 -0.16 -18.24
N GLY A 454 -33.05 0.86 -18.85
CA GLY A 454 -31.74 1.39 -18.46
C GLY A 454 -30.55 0.60 -18.97
N ILE A 455 -30.72 -0.26 -19.98
CA ILE A 455 -29.67 -1.06 -20.59
C ILE A 455 -29.46 -0.64 -22.05
N LEU A 456 -28.28 -0.11 -22.34
CA LEU A 456 -27.86 0.23 -23.69
C LEU A 456 -27.12 -0.96 -24.30
N VAL A 457 -27.58 -1.39 -25.49
CA VAL A 457 -26.97 -2.50 -26.25
C VAL A 457 -26.36 -1.95 -27.52
N LYS A 458 -25.03 -2.09 -27.67
CA LYS A 458 -24.28 -1.67 -28.88
C LYS A 458 -23.77 -2.89 -29.61
N ASP A 459 -23.97 -2.90 -30.92
CA ASP A 459 -23.42 -3.96 -31.77
C ASP A 459 -21.94 -3.73 -32.05
N THR A 460 -21.15 -4.77 -31.95
CA THR A 460 -19.69 -4.76 -32.21
C THR A 460 -19.36 -5.86 -33.23
N LYS A 461 -18.13 -5.83 -33.75
CA LYS A 461 -17.64 -6.88 -34.66
C LYS A 461 -17.56 -8.27 -34.00
N SER A 462 -17.40 -8.31 -32.69
CA SER A 462 -17.25 -9.54 -31.88
C SER A 462 -18.52 -9.98 -31.16
N GLY A 463 -19.65 -9.25 -31.31
CA GLY A 463 -20.91 -9.54 -30.63
C GLY A 463 -21.62 -8.26 -30.19
N ILE A 464 -22.23 -8.28 -29.03
CA ILE A 464 -22.89 -7.11 -28.44
C ILE A 464 -22.13 -6.62 -27.20
N LYS A 465 -22.05 -5.31 -27.04
CA LYS A 465 -21.58 -4.66 -25.80
C LYS A 465 -22.78 -4.12 -25.03
N ILE A 466 -22.80 -4.36 -23.72
CA ILE A 466 -23.88 -3.94 -22.83
C ILE A 466 -23.36 -2.87 -21.90
N GLU A 467 -24.11 -1.78 -21.77
CA GLU A 467 -23.78 -0.67 -20.85
C GLU A 467 -25.04 -0.31 -20.05
N LYS A 468 -24.86 0.03 -18.77
CA LYS A 468 -25.95 0.55 -17.95
C LYS A 468 -26.11 2.05 -18.22
N ILE A 469 -27.34 2.50 -18.50
CA ILE A 469 -27.63 3.94 -18.65
C ILE A 469 -27.57 4.57 -17.26
N ILE A 470 -26.57 5.43 -17.04
CA ILE A 470 -26.45 6.22 -15.82
C ILE A 470 -27.22 7.52 -16.03
N LYS A 471 -28.44 7.61 -15.47
CA LYS A 471 -29.20 8.86 -15.48
C LYS A 471 -28.46 9.91 -14.66
N SER A 472 -28.41 11.14 -15.17
CA SER A 472 -27.80 12.25 -14.46
C SER A 472 -28.60 12.57 -13.17
N PRO A 473 -27.98 13.18 -12.14
CA PRO A 473 -28.69 13.55 -10.89
C PRO A 473 -29.93 14.40 -11.14
N LYS A 474 -29.92 15.26 -12.17
CA LYS A 474 -31.08 16.08 -12.55
C LYS A 474 -32.25 15.29 -13.14
N GLU A 475 -31.99 14.16 -13.79
CA GLU A 475 -33.03 13.28 -14.34
C GLU A 475 -33.68 12.42 -13.28
N LYS A 476 -32.97 12.10 -12.19
CA LYS A 476 -33.53 11.40 -11.03
C LYS A 476 -34.48 12.30 -10.21
N GLU A 477 -34.13 13.56 -9.99
CA GLU A 477 -34.99 14.52 -9.28
C GLU A 477 -36.33 14.80 -10.00
N VAL A 478 -36.36 14.70 -11.33
CA VAL A 478 -37.58 14.88 -12.13
C VAL A 478 -38.50 13.65 -12.06
N GLU A 479 -37.94 12.42 -11.90
CA GLU A 479 -38.77 11.19 -11.78
C GLU A 479 -39.31 11.01 -10.34
N GLU A 480 -38.59 11.43 -9.30
CA GLU A 480 -39.07 11.37 -7.91
C GLU A 480 -40.12 12.47 -7.60
N SER A 481 -40.25 13.46 -8.49
CA SER A 481 -41.22 14.55 -8.38
C SER A 481 -42.48 14.32 -9.21
N ARG A 482 -42.61 13.21 -9.90
CA ARG A 482 -43.78 12.76 -10.63
C ARG A 482 -44.40 11.50 -10.01
#